data_98658e22e2559dcea84d700e1b535eb8
#
_entry.id   98658e22e2559dcea84d700e1b535eb8
#
_cell.length_a   1.000
_cell.length_b   1.000
_cell.length_c   1.000
_cell.angle_alpha   90.00
_cell.angle_beta   90.00
_cell.angle_gamma   90.00
#
_symmetry.space_group_name_H-M   'P 1'
#
loop_
_entity.id
_entity.type
_entity.pdbx_description
1 polymer ?
#
loop_
_entity_poly.entity_id
_entity_poly.type
_entity_poly.pdbx_seq_one_letter_code
_entity_poly.pdbx_strand_id
1 'polypeptide(L)'
;MIKIQDVVVPTKGTAKYFNLLVLNFPPNPTSVTFYWSAHEESVTPAQGDSPEVTSAGKVVLDGNLTMTGEVYANWGEDDQYIIDWALNELGFVEVPA
;
A
#
# COMPACT_ATOMS: atom_id res chain seq x y z
N MET A 1 2.35 -3.61 6.97
CA MET A 1 2.32 -3.05 5.62
C MET A 1 2.80 -4.06 4.60
N ILE A 2 2.44 -3.84 3.35
CA ILE A 2 2.80 -4.72 2.26
C ILE A 2 4.17 -4.33 1.74
N LYS A 3 5.06 -5.31 1.60
CA LYS A 3 6.38 -5.06 1.03
C LYS A 3 6.28 -5.09 -0.48
N ILE A 4 6.83 -4.07 -1.16
CA ILE A 4 6.82 -3.95 -2.62
C ILE A 4 8.25 -3.86 -3.14
N GLN A 5 8.42 -4.12 -4.44
CA GLN A 5 9.69 -3.86 -5.10
C GLN A 5 10.00 -2.36 -5.06
N ASP A 6 11.28 -2.03 -5.04
CA ASP A 6 11.72 -0.65 -4.89
C ASP A 6 11.11 0.27 -5.95
N VAL A 7 10.52 1.38 -5.48
CA VAL A 7 10.02 2.45 -6.34
C VAL A 7 10.85 3.69 -6.07
N VAL A 8 11.72 4.05 -7.00
CA VAL A 8 12.60 5.19 -6.85
C VAL A 8 11.88 6.46 -7.27
N VAL A 9 11.76 7.40 -6.32
CA VAL A 9 11.15 8.71 -6.58
C VAL A 9 12.25 9.75 -6.50
N PRO A 10 12.67 10.37 -7.62
CA PRO A 10 13.71 11.38 -7.60
C PRO A 10 13.40 12.49 -6.60
N THR A 11 14.38 12.91 -5.83
CA THR A 11 14.30 13.95 -4.80
C THR A 11 13.51 13.58 -3.53
N LYS A 12 12.77 12.45 -3.53
CA LYS A 12 11.97 12.04 -2.37
C LYS A 12 12.49 10.79 -1.66
N GLY A 13 13.07 9.86 -2.39
CA GLY A 13 13.60 8.63 -1.82
C GLY A 13 13.10 7.38 -2.55
N THR A 14 13.30 6.23 -1.93
CA THR A 14 12.90 4.94 -2.47
C THR A 14 11.82 4.31 -1.61
N ALA A 15 10.66 4.05 -2.19
CA ALA A 15 9.55 3.38 -1.50
C ALA A 15 9.76 1.87 -1.53
N LYS A 16 9.57 1.21 -0.39
CA LYS A 16 9.70 -0.24 -0.23
C LYS A 16 8.47 -0.88 0.41
N TYR A 17 7.54 -0.08 0.93
CA TYR A 17 6.33 -0.55 1.59
C TYR A 17 5.12 0.19 1.06
N PHE A 18 3.97 -0.48 1.07
CA PHE A 18 2.72 0.03 0.55
C PHE A 18 1.61 -0.16 1.59
N ASN A 19 0.74 0.82 1.72
CA ASN A 19 -0.42 0.76 2.59
C ASN A 19 -1.67 1.20 1.83
N LEU A 20 -2.81 0.61 2.17
CA LEU A 20 -4.08 0.91 1.53
C LEU A 20 -5.16 1.02 2.60
N LEU A 21 -5.90 2.14 2.60
CA LEU A 21 -6.97 2.39 3.56
C LEU A 21 -8.27 2.70 2.83
N VAL A 22 -9.38 2.18 3.33
CA VAL A 22 -10.71 2.54 2.81
C VAL A 22 -11.11 3.88 3.40
N LEU A 23 -11.41 4.86 2.53
CA LEU A 23 -11.80 6.20 2.96
C LEU A 23 -13.30 6.36 3.03
N ASN A 24 -14.06 5.73 2.13
CA ASN A 24 -15.48 6.00 2.00
C ASN A 24 -16.24 4.74 1.62
N PHE A 25 -17.33 4.48 2.33
CA PHE A 25 -18.25 3.38 2.07
C PHE A 25 -19.66 3.95 2.05
N PRO A 26 -20.15 4.43 0.88
CA PRO A 26 -21.49 5.01 0.79
C PRO A 26 -22.58 3.96 1.06
N PRO A 27 -23.79 4.36 1.47
CA PRO A 27 -24.87 3.42 1.85
C PRO A 27 -25.30 2.45 0.74
N ASN A 28 -25.23 2.88 -0.51
CA ASN A 28 -25.52 2.01 -1.66
C ASN A 28 -24.32 2.05 -2.59
N PRO A 29 -23.21 1.41 -2.23
CA PRO A 29 -21.97 1.62 -2.93
C PRO A 29 -21.95 0.96 -4.30
N THR A 30 -21.68 1.75 -5.33
CA THR A 30 -21.25 1.26 -6.63
C THR A 30 -19.76 1.51 -6.82
N SER A 31 -19.13 2.14 -5.83
CA SER A 31 -17.72 2.46 -5.84
C SER A 31 -17.18 2.59 -4.42
N VAL A 32 -15.88 2.49 -4.27
CA VAL A 32 -15.20 2.73 -2.99
C VAL A 32 -13.89 3.47 -3.27
N THR A 33 -13.59 4.46 -2.43
CA THR A 33 -12.36 5.24 -2.55
C THR A 33 -11.37 4.79 -1.50
N PHE A 34 -10.13 4.57 -1.93
CA PHE A 34 -9.02 4.19 -1.08
C PHE A 34 -7.98 5.30 -1.03
N TYR A 35 -7.34 5.45 0.12
CA TYR A 35 -6.10 6.20 0.24
C TYR A 35 -4.95 5.22 0.26
N TRP A 36 -3.96 5.43 -0.62
CA TRP A 36 -2.76 4.62 -0.64
C TRP A 36 -1.55 5.45 -0.28
N SER A 37 -0.55 4.82 0.29
CA SER A 37 0.73 5.46 0.57
C SER A 37 1.87 4.47 0.34
N ALA A 38 2.98 4.98 -0.16
CA ALA A 38 4.21 4.22 -0.35
C ALA A 38 5.28 4.82 0.55
N HIS A 39 6.00 3.97 1.28
CA HIS A 39 6.88 4.36 2.36
C HIS A 39 8.30 3.87 2.15
N GLU A 40 9.28 4.63 2.66
CA GLU A 40 10.65 4.17 2.78
C GLU A 40 10.75 3.07 3.81
N GLU A 41 11.89 2.38 3.83
CA GLU A 41 12.24 1.43 4.87
C GLU A 41 12.90 2.18 6.03
N SER A 42 12.45 1.91 7.24
CA SER A 42 13.03 2.42 8.46
C SER A 42 13.68 1.27 9.22
N VAL A 43 14.94 1.43 9.58
CA VAL A 43 15.69 0.40 10.33
C VAL A 43 16.02 0.96 11.70
N THR A 44 15.58 0.26 12.75
CA THR A 44 15.95 0.56 14.12
C THR A 44 17.10 -0.38 14.50
N PRO A 45 18.30 0.16 14.80
CA PRO A 45 19.44 -0.68 15.14
C PRO A 45 19.19 -1.52 16.40
N ALA A 46 19.82 -2.68 16.45
CA ALA A 46 19.80 -3.52 17.65
C ALA A 46 20.38 -2.74 18.84
N GLN A 47 19.70 -2.82 19.99
CA GLN A 47 20.15 -2.17 21.23
C GLN A 47 19.97 -3.13 22.40
N GLY A 48 21.05 -3.41 23.10
CA GLY A 48 21.02 -4.32 24.25
C GLY A 48 20.48 -5.68 23.82
N ASP A 49 19.39 -6.11 24.47
CA ASP A 49 18.73 -7.38 24.16
C ASP A 49 17.69 -7.28 23.04
N SER A 50 17.49 -6.08 22.49
CA SER A 50 16.50 -5.85 21.41
C SER A 50 17.13 -6.07 20.06
N PRO A 51 16.52 -6.90 19.18
CA PRO A 51 17.04 -7.11 17.84
C PRO A 51 16.81 -5.90 16.95
N GLU A 52 17.52 -5.85 15.83
CA GLU A 52 17.27 -4.88 14.77
C GLU A 52 15.84 -5.05 14.25
N VAL A 53 15.13 -3.93 14.08
CA VAL A 53 13.76 -3.93 13.59
C VAL A 53 13.68 -3.13 12.29
N THR A 54 13.12 -3.73 11.26
CA THR A 54 12.86 -3.07 9.98
C THR A 54 11.36 -2.84 9.85
N SER A 55 10.97 -1.62 9.54
CA SER A 55 9.57 -1.24 9.41
C SER A 55 9.39 -0.18 8.33
N ALA A 56 8.12 0.14 8.03
CA ALA A 56 7.80 1.22 7.12
C ALA A 56 8.18 2.57 7.76
N GLY A 57 8.82 3.43 6.97
CA GLY A 57 9.23 4.76 7.39
C GLY A 57 8.30 5.84 6.85
N LYS A 58 8.89 6.98 6.43
CA LYS A 58 8.10 8.11 5.96
C LYS A 58 7.43 7.84 4.63
N VAL A 59 6.36 8.59 4.35
CA VAL A 59 5.65 8.54 3.08
C VAL A 59 6.50 9.17 1.97
N VAL A 60 6.71 8.43 0.90
CA VAL A 60 7.41 8.92 -0.30
C VAL A 60 6.40 9.37 -1.36
N LEU A 61 5.34 8.57 -1.54
CA LEU A 61 4.25 8.87 -2.46
C LEU A 61 2.93 8.54 -1.78
N ASP A 62 1.87 9.24 -2.17
CA ASP A 62 0.52 8.93 -1.73
C ASP A 62 -0.50 9.42 -2.75
N GLY A 63 -1.74 9.00 -2.57
CA GLY A 63 -2.84 9.41 -3.43
C GLY A 63 -4.11 8.64 -3.13
N ASN A 64 -5.10 8.82 -4.00
CA ASN A 64 -6.38 8.15 -3.88
C ASN A 64 -6.63 7.29 -5.11
N LEU A 65 -7.32 6.16 -4.89
CA LEU A 65 -7.80 5.29 -5.95
C LEU A 65 -9.28 5.05 -5.74
N THR A 66 -10.05 5.04 -6.82
CA THR A 66 -11.47 4.71 -6.76
C THR A 66 -11.73 3.44 -7.55
N MET A 67 -12.30 2.45 -6.86
CA MET A 67 -12.71 1.18 -7.45
C MET A 67 -14.18 1.27 -7.84
N THR A 68 -14.50 1.01 -9.11
CA THR A 68 -15.86 1.14 -9.64
C THR A 68 -16.23 -0.04 -10.53
N GLY A 69 -17.52 -0.14 -10.85
CA GLY A 69 -18.03 -1.08 -11.86
C GLY A 69 -17.79 -2.54 -11.53
N GLU A 70 -17.34 -3.30 -12.53
CA GLU A 70 -17.12 -4.74 -12.38
C GLU A 70 -16.04 -5.09 -11.38
N VAL A 71 -15.03 -4.25 -11.26
CA VAL A 71 -13.95 -4.47 -10.30
C VAL A 71 -14.52 -4.44 -8.88
N TYR A 72 -15.35 -3.45 -8.60
CA TYR A 72 -16.04 -3.36 -7.31
C TYR A 72 -16.97 -4.55 -7.08
N ALA A 73 -17.74 -4.92 -8.10
CA ALA A 73 -18.68 -6.03 -8.01
C ALA A 73 -17.97 -7.38 -7.78
N ASN A 74 -16.77 -7.53 -8.31
CA ASN A 74 -15.98 -8.76 -8.15
C ASN A 74 -15.22 -8.83 -6.81
N TRP A 75 -15.15 -7.71 -6.11
CA TRP A 75 -14.55 -7.69 -4.78
C TRP A 75 -15.55 -8.26 -3.77
N GLY A 76 -15.30 -9.45 -3.31
CA GLY A 76 -16.07 -10.03 -2.22
C GLY A 76 -15.53 -9.57 -0.87
N GLU A 77 -15.02 -10.53 -0.10
CA GLU A 77 -14.41 -10.27 1.22
C GLU A 77 -12.90 -10.49 1.21
N ASP A 78 -12.30 -10.56 0.02
CA ASP A 78 -10.88 -10.87 -0.12
C ASP A 78 -10.04 -9.58 -0.15
N ASP A 79 -9.36 -9.30 0.95
CA ASP A 79 -8.49 -8.13 1.05
C ASP A 79 -7.32 -8.20 0.08
N GLN A 80 -6.85 -9.39 -0.26
CA GLN A 80 -5.76 -9.54 -1.23
C GLN A 80 -6.20 -9.09 -2.63
N TYR A 81 -7.47 -9.27 -2.97
CA TYR A 81 -8.00 -8.81 -4.25
C TYR A 81 -7.84 -7.29 -4.42
N ILE A 82 -8.20 -6.51 -3.39
CA ILE A 82 -8.09 -5.05 -3.49
C ILE A 82 -6.64 -4.59 -3.48
N ILE A 83 -5.78 -5.28 -2.77
CA ILE A 83 -4.34 -4.99 -2.75
C ILE A 83 -3.74 -5.23 -4.12
N ASP A 84 -4.00 -6.38 -4.72
CA ASP A 84 -3.51 -6.71 -6.07
C ASP A 84 -4.01 -5.73 -7.11
N TRP A 85 -5.29 -5.36 -7.02
CA TRP A 85 -5.87 -4.37 -7.90
C TRP A 85 -5.16 -3.02 -7.79
N ALA A 86 -4.97 -2.53 -6.56
CA ALA A 86 -4.34 -1.23 -6.31
C ALA A 86 -2.90 -1.22 -6.81
N LEU A 87 -2.13 -2.26 -6.53
CA LEU A 87 -0.74 -2.37 -6.98
C LEU A 87 -0.66 -2.39 -8.51
N ASN A 88 -1.57 -3.11 -9.16
CA ASN A 88 -1.61 -3.18 -10.61
C ASN A 88 -1.95 -1.82 -11.24
N GLU A 89 -2.91 -1.10 -10.66
CA GLU A 89 -3.29 0.24 -11.13
C GLU A 89 -2.14 1.24 -11.01
N LEU A 90 -1.33 1.11 -9.98
CA LEU A 90 -0.19 2.00 -9.72
C LEU A 90 1.10 1.55 -10.40
N GLY A 91 1.12 0.33 -10.93
CA GLY A 91 2.33 -0.24 -11.53
C GLY A 91 3.37 -0.69 -10.50
N PHE A 92 2.95 -0.97 -9.27
CA PHE A 92 3.82 -1.49 -8.23
C PHE A 92 3.77 -3.02 -8.23
N VAL A 93 4.83 -3.64 -7.74
CA VAL A 93 4.93 -5.10 -7.67
C VAL A 93 5.15 -5.54 -6.23
N GLU A 94 4.27 -6.43 -5.74
CA GLU A 94 4.42 -6.99 -4.40
C GLU A 94 5.61 -7.93 -4.34
N VAL A 95 6.36 -7.85 -3.25
CA VAL A 95 7.46 -8.79 -2.96
C VAL A 95 6.85 -9.97 -2.21
N PRO A 96 6.98 -11.20 -2.74
CA PRO A 96 6.47 -12.38 -2.04
C PRO A 96 7.12 -12.54 -0.67
N ALA A 97 6.31 -12.97 0.29
CA ALA A 97 6.80 -13.23 1.64
C ALA A 97 7.65 -14.49 1.70
#